data_32de2ba41bb5322a1379eb12bf3adab9
#
_entry.id   32de2ba41bb5322a1379eb12bf3adab9
#
_cell.length_a   1.000
_cell.length_b   1.000
_cell.length_c   1.000
_cell.angle_alpha   90.00
_cell.angle_beta   90.00
_cell.angle_gamma   90.00
#
_symmetry.space_group_name_H-M   'P 1'
#
loop_
_entity.id
_entity.type
_entity.pdbx_description
1 polymer ?
#
loop_
_entity_poly.entity_id
_entity_poly.type
_entity_poly.pdbx_seq_one_letter_code
_entity_poly.pdbx_strand_id
1 'polypeptide(L)'
;LKLTEDLKLSLALSGGMVQFLIDGSKIEFHDQGDPIMDDQLRGQLLPDAKFGFLLYHPRFWFGASAPQVIHSKVYFFSDQSSSLSRLENHYYAMGGYRFLFGDDFKLEPSFLVKYVAPVPVKVDLTATIRYRDTFWLGASYRTNDAYCAMIGYWHKQSFQFGYSYDIISSNLRNYSTGSHEVMLAITIGKRTAASTPVEKAP
;
A
#
# COMPACT_ATOMS: atom_id res chain seq x y z
N LEU A 1 20.72 6.25 4.96
CA LEU A 1 22.09 5.72 5.09
C LEU A 1 22.60 5.31 3.70
N LYS A 2 23.81 5.70 3.36
CA LYS A 2 24.49 5.26 2.14
C LYS A 2 25.37 4.06 2.52
N LEU A 3 25.06 2.87 2.00
CA LEU A 3 25.80 1.63 2.29
C LEU A 3 26.96 1.44 1.32
N THR A 4 26.70 1.72 0.03
CA THR A 4 27.72 1.80 -1.03
C THR A 4 27.41 3.02 -1.91
N GLU A 5 28.11 3.21 -3.02
CA GLU A 5 27.83 4.33 -3.93
C GLU A 5 26.39 4.27 -4.48
N ASP A 6 25.91 3.08 -4.82
CA ASP A 6 24.60 2.87 -5.44
C ASP A 6 23.55 2.32 -4.48
N LEU A 7 23.96 1.66 -3.39
CA LEU A 7 23.04 1.03 -2.44
C LEU A 7 22.79 1.96 -1.26
N LYS A 8 21.50 2.28 -1.04
CA LYS A 8 21.05 3.17 0.03
C LYS A 8 19.98 2.48 0.87
N LEU A 9 20.04 2.72 2.18
CA LEU A 9 19.05 2.26 3.15
C LEU A 9 18.32 3.47 3.73
N SER A 10 17.00 3.47 3.64
CA SER A 10 16.11 4.40 4.31
C SER A 10 15.43 3.72 5.48
N LEU A 11 15.40 4.34 6.64
CA LEU A 11 14.69 3.87 7.83
C LEU A 11 13.61 4.91 8.16
N ALA A 12 12.45 4.45 8.53
CA ALA A 12 11.33 5.30 8.94
C ALA A 12 10.76 4.81 10.27
N LEU A 13 10.57 5.75 11.19
CA LEU A 13 9.85 5.55 12.45
C LEU A 13 8.83 6.68 12.60
N SER A 14 7.61 6.32 12.96
CA SER A 14 6.54 7.29 13.22
C SER A 14 5.81 6.90 14.49
N GLY A 15 5.48 7.89 15.29
CA GLY A 15 4.59 7.75 16.46
C GLY A 15 3.37 8.65 16.27
N GLY A 16 2.23 8.21 16.75
CA GLY A 16 0.97 8.92 16.61
C GLY A 16 -0.11 8.39 17.53
N MET A 17 -1.30 8.87 17.32
CA MET A 17 -2.50 8.40 18.03
C MET A 17 -3.61 8.15 17.02
N VAL A 18 -4.40 7.11 17.27
CA VAL A 18 -5.62 6.78 16.50
C VAL A 18 -6.81 6.98 17.42
N GLN A 19 -7.78 7.76 16.98
CA GLN A 19 -9.04 7.93 17.68
C GLN A 19 -10.12 7.09 17.00
N PHE A 20 -10.74 6.20 17.78
CA PHE A 20 -11.97 5.52 17.42
C PHE A 20 -13.14 6.24 18.05
N LEU A 21 -14.18 6.48 17.27
CA LEU A 21 -15.39 7.16 17.72
C LEU A 21 -16.60 6.36 17.24
N ILE A 22 -17.49 6.03 18.16
CA ILE A 22 -18.79 5.41 17.86
C ILE A 22 -19.88 6.36 18.35
N ASP A 23 -20.76 6.75 17.46
CA ASP A 23 -21.93 7.57 17.75
C ASP A 23 -23.15 6.64 17.86
N GLY A 24 -23.53 6.28 19.08
CA GLY A 24 -24.63 5.38 19.36
C GLY A 24 -25.99 5.91 18.87
N SER A 25 -26.14 7.24 18.80
CA SER A 25 -27.39 7.86 18.34
C SER A 25 -27.72 7.62 16.87
N LYS A 26 -26.72 7.17 16.09
CA LYS A 26 -26.85 6.87 14.65
C LYS A 26 -26.97 5.38 14.33
N ILE A 27 -26.99 4.54 15.35
CA ILE A 27 -27.07 3.09 15.19
C ILE A 27 -28.54 2.67 15.35
N GLU A 28 -29.13 2.08 14.32
CA GLU A 28 -30.43 1.44 14.40
C GLU A 28 -30.28 0.00 14.91
N PHE A 29 -30.86 -0.28 16.06
CA PHE A 29 -30.81 -1.58 16.69
C PHE A 29 -32.03 -2.41 16.33
N HIS A 30 -31.84 -3.70 16.09
CA HIS A 30 -32.93 -4.62 15.76
C HIS A 30 -33.69 -5.06 17.01
N ASP A 31 -33.02 -5.15 18.17
CA ASP A 31 -33.63 -5.48 19.47
C ASP A 31 -33.62 -4.26 20.38
N GLN A 32 -34.84 -3.80 20.74
CA GLN A 32 -35.02 -2.72 21.71
C GLN A 32 -34.94 -3.31 23.13
N GLY A 33 -33.85 -3.11 23.82
CA GLY A 33 -33.71 -3.53 25.22
C GLY A 33 -32.35 -4.12 25.60
N ASP A 34 -31.39 -4.15 24.71
CA ASP A 34 -30.02 -4.53 25.03
C ASP A 34 -29.39 -3.44 25.93
N PRO A 35 -28.93 -3.79 27.17
CA PRO A 35 -28.33 -2.82 28.09
C PRO A 35 -27.01 -2.21 27.58
N ILE A 36 -26.46 -2.71 26.47
CA ILE A 36 -25.31 -2.15 25.78
C ILE A 36 -25.72 -0.91 24.92
N MET A 37 -27.02 -0.72 24.71
CA MET A 37 -27.58 0.38 23.94
C MET A 37 -27.56 1.67 24.74
N ASP A 38 -26.59 2.50 24.45
CA ASP A 38 -26.46 3.82 25.00
C ASP A 38 -26.31 4.83 23.82
N ASP A 39 -27.17 5.83 23.77
CA ASP A 39 -27.12 6.91 22.76
C ASP A 39 -25.86 7.79 22.88
N GLN A 40 -24.90 7.38 23.72
CA GLN A 40 -23.72 8.16 23.99
C GLN A 40 -22.66 8.03 22.88
N LEU A 41 -22.01 9.15 22.67
CA LEU A 41 -20.78 9.20 21.88
C LEU A 41 -19.64 8.55 22.67
N ARG A 42 -19.14 7.43 22.19
CA ARG A 42 -18.01 6.72 22.84
C ARG A 42 -16.78 6.82 21.97
N GLY A 43 -15.69 7.24 22.60
CA GLY A 43 -14.41 7.41 21.91
C GLY A 43 -13.25 6.89 22.74
N GLN A 44 -12.27 6.34 22.05
CA GLN A 44 -11.01 5.93 22.67
C GLN A 44 -9.84 6.44 21.82
N LEU A 45 -8.87 7.05 22.51
CA LEU A 45 -7.61 7.47 21.91
C LEU A 45 -6.55 6.41 22.22
N LEU A 46 -5.93 5.87 21.19
CA LEU A 46 -4.94 4.79 21.29
C LEU A 46 -3.61 5.23 20.73
N PRO A 47 -2.49 4.94 21.41
CA PRO A 47 -1.18 5.16 20.83
C PRO A 47 -0.95 4.25 19.63
N ASP A 48 -0.26 4.74 18.62
CA ASP A 48 0.15 4.00 17.45
C ASP A 48 1.61 4.30 17.11
N ALA A 49 2.32 3.30 16.64
CA ALA A 49 3.68 3.43 16.15
C ALA A 49 3.83 2.65 14.85
N LYS A 50 4.66 3.20 13.96
CA LYS A 50 4.93 2.62 12.64
C LYS A 50 6.43 2.52 12.45
N PHE A 51 6.86 1.41 11.87
CA PHE A 51 8.24 1.19 11.50
C PHE A 51 8.32 0.74 10.06
N GLY A 52 9.38 1.14 9.36
CA GLY A 52 9.64 0.66 8.01
C GLY A 52 11.08 0.89 7.59
N PHE A 53 11.51 0.11 6.62
CA PHE A 53 12.77 0.32 5.95
C PHE A 53 12.62 0.13 4.44
N LEU A 54 13.51 0.76 3.69
CA LEU A 54 13.64 0.61 2.25
C LEU A 54 15.11 0.56 1.88
N LEU A 55 15.52 -0.56 1.31
CA LEU A 55 16.80 -0.75 0.64
C LEU A 55 16.58 -0.49 -0.85
N TYR A 56 17.36 0.41 -1.45
CA TYR A 56 17.21 0.72 -2.86
C TYR A 56 18.54 0.95 -3.57
N HIS A 57 18.56 0.45 -4.78
CA HIS A 57 19.62 0.49 -5.74
C HIS A 57 19.05 0.90 -7.11
N PRO A 58 19.77 1.45 -8.08
CA PRO A 58 19.24 1.78 -9.40
C PRO A 58 18.51 0.64 -10.12
N ARG A 59 18.90 -0.62 -9.87
CA ARG A 59 18.32 -1.80 -10.50
C ARG A 59 17.34 -2.60 -9.65
N PHE A 60 17.35 -2.45 -8.34
CA PHE A 60 16.42 -3.19 -7.46
C PHE A 60 16.07 -2.39 -6.22
N TRP A 61 14.98 -2.76 -5.61
CA TRP A 61 14.55 -2.23 -4.33
C TRP A 61 13.84 -3.31 -3.51
N PHE A 62 13.96 -3.22 -2.21
CA PHE A 62 13.29 -4.09 -1.26
C PHE A 62 12.94 -3.30 -0.01
N GLY A 63 11.72 -3.44 0.49
CA GLY A 63 11.28 -2.76 1.70
C GLY A 63 10.32 -3.61 2.51
N ALA A 64 10.25 -3.32 3.80
CA ALA A 64 9.22 -3.86 4.67
C ALA A 64 8.74 -2.79 5.65
N SER A 65 7.49 -2.93 6.09
CA SER A 65 6.90 -2.02 7.06
C SER A 65 5.87 -2.71 7.93
N ALA A 66 5.77 -2.22 9.18
CA ALA A 66 4.72 -2.54 10.12
C ALA A 66 4.05 -1.22 10.55
N PRO A 67 2.90 -0.86 9.94
CA PRO A 67 2.21 0.40 10.22
C PRO A 67 1.45 0.43 11.53
N GLN A 68 1.39 -0.64 12.28
CA GLN A 68 0.73 -0.73 13.57
C GLN A 68 1.56 -1.68 14.44
N VAL A 69 2.56 -1.14 15.16
CA VAL A 69 3.45 -1.94 16.00
C VAL A 69 2.87 -2.14 17.39
N ILE A 70 2.04 -1.20 17.84
CA ILE A 70 1.43 -1.24 19.17
C ILE A 70 0.08 -1.98 19.09
N HIS A 71 -0.02 -3.14 19.76
CA HIS A 71 -1.26 -3.91 19.90
C HIS A 71 -2.21 -3.24 20.91
N SER A 72 -2.73 -2.08 20.59
CA SER A 72 -3.66 -1.40 21.48
C SER A 72 -5.00 -2.11 21.53
N LYS A 73 -5.48 -2.37 22.75
CA LYS A 73 -6.82 -2.91 22.96
C LYS A 73 -7.85 -1.79 22.82
N VAL A 74 -8.92 -2.08 22.13
CA VAL A 74 -10.04 -1.15 21.92
C VAL A 74 -11.18 -1.56 22.88
N TYR A 75 -11.53 -0.66 23.79
CA TYR A 75 -12.61 -0.87 24.75
C TYR A 75 -13.72 0.15 24.50
N PHE A 76 -14.84 -0.29 23.95
CA PHE A 76 -16.01 0.59 23.79
C PHE A 76 -17.00 0.46 24.94
N PHE A 77 -16.95 -0.65 25.67
CA PHE A 77 -17.86 -0.96 26.77
C PHE A 77 -17.09 -1.32 28.03
N SER A 78 -17.62 -0.97 29.19
CA SER A 78 -16.99 -1.19 30.48
C SER A 78 -16.94 -2.66 30.94
N ASP A 79 -17.70 -3.54 30.29
CA ASP A 79 -17.73 -4.94 30.61
C ASP A 79 -16.56 -5.71 30.01
N GLN A 80 -15.87 -6.48 30.81
CA GLN A 80 -14.64 -7.21 30.46
C GLN A 80 -14.82 -8.29 29.37
N SER A 81 -16.03 -8.58 28.98
CA SER A 81 -16.34 -9.57 27.93
C SER A 81 -16.01 -9.12 26.50
N SER A 82 -15.74 -7.83 26.29
CA SER A 82 -15.39 -7.26 24.97
C SER A 82 -13.88 -7.25 24.66
N SER A 83 -13.09 -8.08 25.34
CA SER A 83 -11.63 -8.18 25.17
C SER A 83 -11.16 -8.69 23.80
N LEU A 84 -12.07 -8.87 22.84
CA LEU A 84 -11.77 -9.38 21.50
C LEU A 84 -11.42 -8.28 20.49
N SER A 85 -11.65 -7.00 20.83
CA SER A 85 -11.36 -5.89 19.92
C SER A 85 -9.96 -5.33 20.19
N ARG A 86 -9.02 -5.67 19.34
CA ARG A 86 -7.67 -5.10 19.35
C ARG A 86 -7.24 -4.72 17.94
N LEU A 87 -6.34 -3.76 17.87
CA LEU A 87 -5.68 -3.43 16.62
C LEU A 87 -4.70 -4.55 16.26
N GLU A 88 -4.96 -5.22 15.17
CA GLU A 88 -4.05 -6.26 14.67
C GLU A 88 -2.90 -5.63 13.88
N ASN A 89 -1.72 -6.19 14.06
CA ASN A 89 -0.54 -5.72 13.34
C ASN A 89 -0.62 -6.12 11.88
N HIS A 90 -0.43 -5.14 11.03
CA HIS A 90 -0.26 -5.33 9.60
C HIS A 90 1.23 -5.37 9.27
N TYR A 91 1.61 -6.29 8.41
CA TYR A 91 2.97 -6.41 7.92
C TYR A 91 2.96 -6.36 6.39
N TYR A 92 3.85 -5.55 5.85
CA TYR A 92 4.03 -5.41 4.42
C TYR A 92 5.48 -5.68 4.05
N ALA A 93 5.69 -6.44 2.98
CA ALA A 93 6.99 -6.58 2.34
C ALA A 93 6.82 -6.37 0.84
N MET A 94 7.72 -5.62 0.24
CA MET A 94 7.67 -5.31 -1.17
C MET A 94 9.05 -5.32 -1.79
N GLY A 95 9.13 -5.66 -3.06
CA GLY A 95 10.38 -5.62 -3.78
C GLY A 95 10.19 -5.67 -5.28
N GLY A 96 11.21 -5.28 -5.99
CA GLY A 96 11.21 -5.28 -7.43
C GLY A 96 12.60 -5.20 -8.02
N TYR A 97 12.68 -5.54 -9.29
CA TYR A 97 13.91 -5.48 -10.06
C TYR A 97 13.66 -4.81 -11.40
N ARG A 98 14.65 -4.05 -11.88
CA ARG A 98 14.61 -3.35 -13.15
C ARG A 98 15.58 -3.99 -14.14
N PHE A 99 15.03 -4.67 -15.14
CA PHE A 99 15.75 -5.16 -16.30
C PHE A 99 15.78 -4.07 -17.37
N LEU A 100 16.96 -3.81 -17.93
CA LEU A 100 17.15 -2.86 -19.01
C LEU A 100 17.35 -3.65 -20.32
N PHE A 101 16.56 -3.34 -21.34
CA PHE A 101 16.65 -3.92 -22.68
C PHE A 101 16.96 -2.83 -23.68
N GLY A 102 18.25 -2.67 -23.99
CA GLY A 102 18.74 -1.50 -24.74
C GLY A 102 18.51 -0.20 -23.97
N ASP A 103 18.43 0.89 -24.70
CA ASP A 103 18.23 2.23 -24.15
C ASP A 103 16.74 2.58 -24.01
N ASP A 104 15.86 1.85 -24.69
CA ASP A 104 14.46 2.21 -24.85
C ASP A 104 13.51 1.51 -23.89
N PHE A 105 13.77 0.25 -23.51
CA PHE A 105 12.83 -0.56 -22.76
C PHE A 105 13.34 -0.91 -21.37
N LYS A 106 12.42 -0.85 -20.39
CA LYS A 106 12.64 -1.31 -19.01
C LYS A 106 11.49 -2.22 -18.62
N LEU A 107 11.83 -3.41 -18.10
CA LEU A 107 10.86 -4.33 -17.49
C LEU A 107 11.07 -4.30 -15.97
N GLU A 108 10.00 -4.04 -15.24
CA GLU A 108 10.02 -3.94 -13.78
C GLU A 108 9.02 -4.94 -13.16
N PRO A 109 9.41 -6.22 -12.97
CA PRO A 109 8.67 -7.12 -12.10
C PRO A 109 8.81 -6.68 -10.64
N SER A 110 7.70 -6.77 -9.89
CA SER A 110 7.63 -6.42 -8.49
C SER A 110 6.59 -7.27 -7.76
N PHE A 111 6.71 -7.32 -6.44
CA PHE A 111 5.75 -7.98 -5.58
C PHE A 111 5.43 -7.12 -4.36
N LEU A 112 4.23 -7.33 -3.82
CA LEU A 112 3.79 -6.82 -2.53
C LEU A 112 3.13 -7.95 -1.75
N VAL A 113 3.68 -8.25 -0.57
CA VAL A 113 3.12 -9.21 0.39
C VAL A 113 2.45 -8.43 1.50
N LYS A 114 1.23 -8.83 1.86
CA LYS A 114 0.42 -8.26 2.94
C LYS A 114 0.03 -9.37 3.90
N TYR A 115 0.25 -9.13 5.17
CA TYR A 115 -0.12 -10.07 6.23
C TYR A 115 -0.74 -9.36 7.41
N VAL A 116 -1.83 -9.91 7.91
CA VAL A 116 -2.49 -9.57 9.16
C VAL A 116 -3.14 -10.82 9.74
N ALA A 117 -2.88 -11.15 11.01
CA ALA A 117 -3.52 -12.30 11.65
C ALA A 117 -5.02 -12.01 11.90
N PRO A 118 -5.93 -13.00 11.76
CA PRO A 118 -5.74 -14.38 11.32
C PRO A 118 -5.96 -14.60 9.80
N VAL A 119 -5.89 -13.53 8.99
CA VAL A 119 -6.21 -13.58 7.55
C VAL A 119 -5.06 -14.24 6.77
N PRO A 120 -5.34 -15.07 5.75
CA PRO A 120 -4.31 -15.62 4.88
C PRO A 120 -3.46 -14.54 4.21
N VAL A 121 -2.19 -14.83 4.02
CA VAL A 121 -1.25 -13.95 3.32
C VAL A 121 -1.78 -13.59 1.93
N LYS A 122 -1.75 -12.31 1.60
CA LYS A 122 -2.08 -11.78 0.27
C LYS A 122 -0.79 -11.39 -0.46
N VAL A 123 -0.70 -11.76 -1.72
CA VAL A 123 0.44 -11.45 -2.58
C VAL A 123 -0.05 -10.80 -3.86
N ASP A 124 0.50 -9.63 -4.16
CA ASP A 124 0.30 -8.94 -5.42
C ASP A 124 1.59 -9.07 -6.25
N LEU A 125 1.49 -9.60 -7.45
CA LEU A 125 2.59 -9.71 -8.40
C LEU A 125 2.31 -8.77 -9.56
N THR A 126 3.25 -7.88 -9.84
CA THR A 126 3.10 -6.86 -10.89
C THR A 126 4.28 -6.91 -11.85
N ALA A 127 4.01 -6.76 -13.14
CA ALA A 127 5.02 -6.53 -14.15
C ALA A 127 4.68 -5.26 -14.94
N THR A 128 5.64 -4.34 -15.04
CA THR A 128 5.48 -3.09 -15.79
C THR A 128 6.56 -3.00 -16.86
N ILE A 129 6.17 -2.69 -18.08
CA ILE A 129 7.08 -2.38 -19.19
C ILE A 129 7.02 -0.89 -19.44
N ARG A 130 8.19 -0.23 -19.50
CA ARG A 130 8.34 1.19 -19.84
C ARG A 130 9.07 1.35 -21.16
N TYR A 131 8.56 2.26 -21.98
CA TYR A 131 9.19 2.66 -23.23
C TYR A 131 9.66 4.11 -23.14
N ARG A 132 10.96 4.34 -23.27
CA ARG A 132 11.63 5.65 -23.22
C ARG A 132 11.25 6.51 -22.01
N ASP A 133 10.97 5.89 -20.88
CA ASP A 133 10.45 6.54 -19.67
C ASP A 133 9.24 7.45 -19.90
N THR A 134 8.54 7.25 -21.01
CA THR A 134 7.41 8.09 -21.43
C THR A 134 6.10 7.31 -21.36
N PHE A 135 6.04 6.14 -21.96
CA PHE A 135 4.86 5.26 -21.91
C PHE A 135 5.13 4.05 -21.05
N TRP A 136 4.12 3.59 -20.36
CA TRP A 136 4.22 2.34 -19.63
C TRP A 136 2.91 1.54 -19.68
N LEU A 137 3.07 0.24 -19.71
CA LEU A 137 2.01 -0.75 -19.59
C LEU A 137 2.33 -1.64 -18.41
N GLY A 138 1.31 -2.05 -17.67
CA GLY A 138 1.47 -2.95 -16.53
C GLY A 138 0.34 -3.96 -16.45
N ALA A 139 0.65 -5.09 -15.85
CA ALA A 139 -0.31 -6.08 -15.43
C ALA A 139 0.01 -6.54 -14.01
N SER A 140 -1.02 -6.75 -13.20
CA SER A 140 -0.88 -7.24 -11.83
C SER A 140 -1.82 -8.40 -11.60
N TYR A 141 -1.37 -9.37 -10.80
CA TYR A 141 -2.19 -10.43 -10.25
C TYR A 141 -2.23 -10.30 -8.74
N ARG A 142 -3.42 -10.21 -8.19
CA ARG A 142 -3.68 -10.15 -6.76
C ARG A 142 -4.29 -11.48 -6.31
N THR A 143 -3.59 -12.16 -5.40
CA THR A 143 -3.98 -13.52 -4.95
C THR A 143 -5.42 -13.57 -4.47
N ASN A 144 -6.23 -14.43 -5.10
CA ASN A 144 -7.64 -14.66 -4.78
C ASN A 144 -8.51 -13.40 -4.75
N ASP A 145 -8.19 -12.40 -5.58
CA ASP A 145 -8.91 -11.14 -5.61
C ASP A 145 -9.17 -10.66 -7.04
N ALA A 146 -8.13 -10.21 -7.76
CA ALA A 146 -8.30 -9.59 -9.06
C ALA A 146 -7.06 -9.72 -9.96
N TYR A 147 -7.28 -9.51 -11.26
CA TYR A 147 -6.25 -9.14 -12.22
C TYR A 147 -6.39 -7.65 -12.53
N CYS A 148 -5.27 -6.95 -12.66
CA CYS A 148 -5.29 -5.54 -13.00
C CYS A 148 -4.51 -5.31 -14.29
N ALA A 149 -5.06 -4.52 -15.20
CA ALA A 149 -4.37 -4.01 -16.37
C ALA A 149 -4.16 -2.50 -16.21
N MET A 150 -2.98 -2.02 -16.55
CA MET A 150 -2.57 -0.63 -16.31
C MET A 150 -1.91 -0.04 -17.54
N ILE A 151 -2.15 1.23 -17.79
CA ILE A 151 -1.48 2.02 -18.83
C ILE A 151 -1.19 3.41 -18.32
N GLY A 152 -0.11 4.01 -18.74
CA GLY A 152 0.16 5.40 -18.39
C GLY A 152 1.16 6.08 -19.27
N TYR A 153 1.21 7.39 -19.09
CA TYR A 153 2.03 8.32 -19.84
C TYR A 153 2.73 9.29 -18.90
N TRP A 154 4.01 9.53 -19.14
CA TRP A 154 4.83 10.44 -18.35
C TRP A 154 5.36 11.57 -19.25
N HIS A 155 4.80 12.76 -19.11
CA HIS A 155 5.22 13.91 -19.89
C HIS A 155 6.40 14.62 -19.23
N LYS A 156 7.56 14.59 -19.89
CA LYS A 156 8.79 15.28 -19.46
C LYS A 156 9.12 15.10 -17.98
N GLN A 157 8.72 13.98 -17.40
CA GLN A 157 8.90 13.65 -15.97
C GLN A 157 8.26 14.66 -15.00
N SER A 158 7.43 15.58 -15.49
CA SER A 158 6.74 16.58 -14.68
C SER A 158 5.28 16.25 -14.45
N PHE A 159 4.63 15.66 -15.43
CA PHE A 159 3.23 15.27 -15.37
C PHE A 159 3.09 13.78 -15.68
N GLN A 160 2.35 13.06 -14.86
CA GLN A 160 2.03 11.65 -15.09
C GLN A 160 0.52 11.46 -15.11
N PHE A 161 0.07 10.73 -16.10
CA PHE A 161 -1.28 10.19 -16.21
C PHE A 161 -1.20 8.67 -16.13
N GLY A 162 -2.12 8.05 -15.42
CA GLY A 162 -2.27 6.61 -15.36
C GLY A 162 -3.74 6.23 -15.33
N TYR A 163 -4.03 5.07 -15.89
CA TYR A 163 -5.33 4.43 -15.82
C TYR A 163 -5.15 2.96 -15.52
N SER A 164 -5.97 2.43 -14.63
CA SER A 164 -6.03 1.00 -14.34
C SER A 164 -7.46 0.50 -14.35
N TYR A 165 -7.59 -0.79 -14.68
CA TYR A 165 -8.83 -1.53 -14.59
C TYR A 165 -8.60 -2.85 -13.87
N ASP A 166 -9.32 -3.06 -12.76
CA ASP A 166 -9.31 -4.29 -12.00
C ASP A 166 -10.43 -5.22 -12.48
N ILE A 167 -10.06 -6.42 -12.87
CA ILE A 167 -10.96 -7.51 -13.25
C ILE A 167 -11.07 -8.44 -12.04
N ILE A 168 -12.23 -8.43 -11.39
CA ILE A 168 -12.46 -9.24 -10.19
C ILE A 168 -12.49 -10.72 -10.54
N SER A 169 -11.66 -11.53 -9.88
CA SER A 169 -11.59 -12.99 -10.03
C SER A 169 -12.20 -13.74 -8.84
N SER A 170 -12.44 -13.07 -7.73
CA SER A 170 -13.06 -13.62 -6.52
C SER A 170 -14.59 -13.73 -6.66
N ASN A 171 -15.25 -14.31 -5.65
CA ASN A 171 -16.72 -14.43 -5.60
C ASN A 171 -17.43 -13.06 -5.68
N LEU A 172 -16.73 -11.97 -5.42
CA LEU A 172 -17.24 -10.61 -5.54
C LEU A 172 -17.65 -10.26 -6.99
N ARG A 173 -17.13 -10.97 -8.00
CA ARG A 173 -17.51 -10.80 -9.42
C ARG A 173 -19.02 -10.95 -9.69
N ASN A 174 -19.74 -11.64 -8.79
CA ASN A 174 -21.19 -11.79 -8.90
C ASN A 174 -21.94 -10.49 -8.57
N TYR A 175 -21.28 -9.54 -7.93
CA TYR A 175 -21.87 -8.27 -7.46
C TYR A 175 -21.19 -7.03 -8.04
N SER A 176 -20.01 -7.19 -8.65
CA SER A 176 -19.26 -6.09 -9.26
C SER A 176 -18.49 -6.57 -10.48
N THR A 177 -18.48 -5.77 -11.54
CA THR A 177 -17.77 -6.06 -12.79
C THR A 177 -16.28 -5.68 -12.75
N GLY A 178 -15.85 -4.95 -11.71
CA GLY A 178 -14.50 -4.44 -11.57
C GLY A 178 -14.47 -2.98 -11.15
N SER A 179 -13.27 -2.43 -11.03
CA SER A 179 -13.06 -1.02 -10.69
C SER A 179 -12.14 -0.33 -11.68
N HIS A 180 -12.42 0.96 -11.90
CA HIS A 180 -11.64 1.84 -12.76
C HIS A 180 -10.92 2.86 -11.88
N GLU A 181 -9.63 3.06 -12.09
CA GLU A 181 -8.85 4.06 -11.38
C GLU A 181 -8.15 4.99 -12.37
N VAL A 182 -8.14 6.27 -12.06
CA VAL A 182 -7.40 7.30 -12.79
C VAL A 182 -6.39 7.93 -11.84
N MET A 183 -5.14 7.98 -12.23
CA MET A 183 -4.07 8.62 -11.49
C MET A 183 -3.55 9.83 -12.25
N LEU A 184 -3.45 10.95 -11.55
CA LEU A 184 -2.77 12.16 -12.00
C LEU A 184 -1.68 12.51 -10.99
N ALA A 185 -0.46 12.73 -11.47
CA ALA A 185 0.63 13.17 -10.62
C ALA A 185 1.40 14.31 -11.28
N ILE A 186 1.77 15.31 -10.47
CA ILE A 186 2.55 16.47 -10.89
C ILE A 186 3.78 16.55 -10.00
N THR A 187 4.95 16.65 -10.63
CA THR A 187 6.21 16.89 -9.93
C THR A 187 6.50 18.38 -9.91
N ILE A 188 6.48 18.98 -8.73
CA ILE A 188 6.77 20.40 -8.49
C ILE A 188 8.20 20.52 -7.98
N GLY A 189 8.98 21.42 -8.55
CA GLY A 189 10.37 21.70 -8.17
C GLY A 189 11.39 21.35 -9.26
N LYS A 190 12.59 21.90 -9.12
CA LYS A 190 13.72 21.55 -9.99
C LYS A 190 14.22 20.15 -9.59
N ARG A 191 14.09 19.21 -10.49
CA ARG A 191 14.78 17.93 -10.33
C ARG A 191 16.27 18.18 -10.49
N THR A 192 17.04 18.06 -9.43
CA THR A 192 18.48 17.86 -9.55
C THR A 192 18.64 16.55 -10.31
N ALA A 193 19.09 16.61 -11.55
CA ALA A 193 19.37 15.41 -12.31
C ALA A 193 20.35 14.56 -11.47
N ALA A 194 19.87 13.43 -11.00
CA ALA A 194 20.78 12.40 -10.55
C ALA A 194 21.58 12.00 -11.79
N SER A 195 22.75 12.57 -11.91
CA SER A 195 23.75 12.16 -12.90
C SER A 195 24.14 10.73 -12.56
N THR A 196 23.45 9.78 -13.17
CA THR A 196 23.98 8.42 -13.24
C THR A 196 24.52 8.29 -14.66
N PRO A 197 25.84 8.29 -14.85
CA PRO A 197 26.41 7.77 -16.07
C PRO A 197 26.04 6.30 -16.12
N VAL A 198 25.23 5.91 -17.08
CA VAL A 198 25.12 4.51 -17.46
C VAL A 198 26.46 4.17 -18.08
N GLU A 199 27.33 3.59 -17.30
CA GLU A 199 28.55 2.98 -17.81
C GLU A 199 28.15 1.91 -18.81
N LYS A 200 28.51 2.12 -20.06
CA LYS A 200 28.35 1.14 -21.13
C LYS A 200 29.16 -0.08 -20.71
N ALA A 201 28.46 -1.20 -20.50
CA ALA A 201 29.12 -2.49 -20.39
C ALA A 201 29.89 -2.79 -21.68
N PRO A 202 31.08 -3.41 -21.58
CA PRO A 202 31.94 -3.76 -22.71
C PRO A 202 31.27 -4.77 -23.65
#